data_6fccf87bd66f305fc2064a7e615b092a
#
_entry.id   6fccf87bd66f305fc2064a7e615b092a
#
_cell.length_a   1.000
_cell.length_b   1.000
_cell.length_c   1.000
_cell.angle_alpha   90.00
_cell.angle_beta   90.00
_cell.angle_gamma   90.00
#
_symmetry.space_group_name_H-M   'P 1'
#
loop_
_entity.id
_entity.type
_entity.pdbx_description
1 polymer ?
#
loop_
_entity_poly.entity_id
_entity_poly.type
_entity_poly.pdbx_seq_one_letter_code
_entity_poly.pdbx_strand_id
1 'polypeptide(L)'
;LKEIANELNVSISTVSKSLKDSHEIGIETRQKIKAFAKAHNYRPNNIALSLKNRKTKTIGVIIPEIVHHFFSIVINSIEKFSTESGYNVIIAVSNESFEKEVLNMETLANGHIDGIIMSIAKETLKKQDFHHIKETIDLGIPVVLFDRVINDVKCDKVIVNDKQAAKEATQALIDDNRTNILLLTSEDYVSVGNLRTEGYLEALKDNDIIPDSDLIIKVKDKKGSQLEMSFLENELEKVLKIKKVDAILGVNEIYAGSALKVLKKNKITVPNEIAIISFTDGVISRYSSPSLSTISQHGEIMGERAAKLLINKLTGKTSSKEHKTEIINCSLIKRESS
;
A
#
# COMPACT_ATOMS: atom_id res chain seq x y z
N LEU A 1 -23.88 -31.46 8.77
CA LEU A 1 -23.83 -32.43 7.65
C LEU A 1 -24.41 -33.78 8.03
N LYS A 2 -24.09 -34.34 9.24
CA LYS A 2 -24.61 -35.64 9.70
C LYS A 2 -26.12 -35.64 9.85
N GLU A 3 -26.68 -34.59 10.44
CA GLU A 3 -28.13 -34.43 10.62
C GLU A 3 -28.87 -34.37 9.27
N ILE A 4 -28.37 -33.54 8.33
CA ILE A 4 -28.95 -33.46 6.97
C ILE A 4 -28.89 -34.82 6.27
N ALA A 5 -27.79 -35.53 6.41
CA ALA A 5 -27.62 -36.85 5.82
C ALA A 5 -28.64 -37.87 6.38
N ASN A 6 -28.83 -37.87 7.68
CA ASN A 6 -29.82 -38.74 8.35
C ASN A 6 -31.26 -38.42 7.94
N GLU A 7 -31.66 -37.14 8.00
CA GLU A 7 -33.03 -36.70 7.67
C GLU A 7 -33.41 -36.95 6.21
N LEU A 8 -32.46 -36.80 5.31
CA LEU A 8 -32.72 -37.02 3.89
C LEU A 8 -32.33 -38.42 3.39
N ASN A 9 -31.91 -39.31 4.31
CA ASN A 9 -31.47 -40.67 4.03
C ASN A 9 -30.44 -40.78 2.90
N VAL A 10 -29.43 -39.94 2.97
CA VAL A 10 -28.30 -39.90 2.03
C VAL A 10 -26.96 -39.94 2.75
N SER A 11 -25.87 -40.23 2.04
CA SER A 11 -24.55 -40.20 2.65
C SER A 11 -24.08 -38.78 2.97
N ILE A 12 -23.22 -38.62 3.98
CA ILE A 12 -22.57 -37.34 4.32
C ILE A 12 -21.79 -36.80 3.11
N SER A 13 -21.19 -37.69 2.30
CA SER A 13 -20.49 -37.30 1.08
C SER A 13 -21.44 -36.73 0.03
N THR A 14 -22.65 -37.33 -0.13
CA THR A 14 -23.71 -36.83 -1.00
C THR A 14 -24.15 -35.42 -0.58
N VAL A 15 -24.39 -35.17 0.73
CA VAL A 15 -24.71 -33.84 1.24
C VAL A 15 -23.58 -32.84 0.94
N SER A 16 -22.34 -33.22 1.25
CA SER A 16 -21.17 -32.35 1.02
C SER A 16 -20.97 -31.99 -0.46
N LYS A 17 -21.14 -32.97 -1.38
CA LYS A 17 -21.04 -32.77 -2.82
C LYS A 17 -22.21 -31.91 -3.35
N SER A 18 -23.42 -32.11 -2.83
CA SER A 18 -24.62 -31.35 -3.22
C SER A 18 -24.50 -29.88 -2.82
N LEU A 19 -23.99 -29.58 -1.62
CA LEU A 19 -23.78 -28.20 -1.15
C LEU A 19 -22.68 -27.47 -1.93
N LYS A 20 -21.78 -28.22 -2.61
CA LYS A 20 -20.72 -27.69 -3.48
C LYS A 20 -21.06 -27.67 -4.96
N ASP A 21 -22.32 -27.93 -5.31
CA ASP A 21 -22.78 -28.00 -6.71
C ASP A 21 -22.08 -29.07 -7.58
N SER A 22 -21.54 -30.11 -6.99
CA SER A 22 -20.86 -31.17 -7.74
C SER A 22 -21.80 -31.82 -8.75
N HIS A 23 -21.35 -31.92 -9.99
CA HIS A 23 -22.07 -32.58 -11.07
C HIS A 23 -22.27 -34.09 -10.88
N GLU A 24 -21.52 -34.71 -9.96
CA GLU A 24 -21.67 -36.12 -9.60
C GLU A 24 -23.02 -36.45 -8.94
N ILE A 25 -23.72 -35.45 -8.43
CA ILE A 25 -25.03 -35.60 -7.77
C ILE A 25 -26.12 -35.05 -8.67
N GLY A 26 -27.19 -35.83 -8.85
CA GLY A 26 -28.35 -35.44 -9.69
C GLY A 26 -28.97 -34.12 -9.23
N ILE A 27 -29.50 -33.36 -10.20
CA ILE A 27 -30.04 -31.99 -9.96
C ILE A 27 -31.11 -31.99 -8.87
N GLU A 28 -32.04 -32.92 -8.91
CA GLU A 28 -33.15 -33.05 -7.98
C GLU A 28 -32.63 -33.25 -6.51
N THR A 29 -31.69 -34.18 -6.35
CA THR A 29 -31.08 -34.45 -5.04
C THR A 29 -30.32 -33.22 -4.52
N ARG A 30 -29.61 -32.51 -5.39
CA ARG A 30 -28.90 -31.26 -5.01
C ARG A 30 -29.87 -30.19 -4.54
N GLN A 31 -30.96 -29.98 -5.29
CA GLN A 31 -32.00 -29.00 -4.94
C GLN A 31 -32.66 -29.33 -3.60
N LYS A 32 -33.02 -30.59 -3.37
CA LYS A 32 -33.63 -31.07 -2.13
C LYS A 32 -32.68 -30.83 -0.93
N ILE A 33 -31.43 -31.19 -1.06
CA ILE A 33 -30.44 -31.01 0.01
C ILE A 33 -30.19 -29.52 0.29
N LYS A 34 -30.08 -28.68 -0.73
CA LYS A 34 -29.92 -27.23 -0.57
C LYS A 34 -31.14 -26.57 0.08
N ALA A 35 -32.36 -26.97 -0.32
CA ALA A 35 -33.57 -26.44 0.28
C ALA A 35 -33.67 -26.81 1.75
N PHE A 36 -33.36 -28.06 2.11
CA PHE A 36 -33.34 -28.52 3.49
C PHE A 36 -32.27 -27.78 4.33
N ALA A 37 -31.06 -27.65 3.81
CA ALA A 37 -29.97 -26.91 4.45
C ALA A 37 -30.36 -25.44 4.71
N LYS A 38 -31.01 -24.79 3.74
CA LYS A 38 -31.48 -23.40 3.87
C LYS A 38 -32.61 -23.29 4.91
N ALA A 39 -33.58 -24.20 4.91
CA ALA A 39 -34.69 -24.22 5.88
C ALA A 39 -34.21 -24.38 7.32
N HIS A 40 -33.12 -25.11 7.54
CA HIS A 40 -32.51 -25.33 8.84
C HIS A 40 -31.35 -24.40 9.17
N ASN A 41 -31.18 -23.31 8.42
CA ASN A 41 -30.07 -22.34 8.58
C ASN A 41 -28.68 -23.01 8.66
N TYR A 42 -28.52 -24.16 8.01
CA TYR A 42 -27.25 -24.85 8.00
C TYR A 42 -26.22 -24.05 7.22
N ARG A 43 -25.14 -23.69 7.88
CA ARG A 43 -23.94 -23.10 7.23
C ARG A 43 -22.80 -24.11 7.30
N PRO A 44 -22.13 -24.39 6.17
CA PRO A 44 -20.92 -25.20 6.19
C PRO A 44 -19.92 -24.61 7.21
N ASN A 45 -19.36 -25.44 8.08
CA ASN A 45 -18.31 -25.01 8.97
C ASN A 45 -17.03 -24.83 8.16
N ASN A 46 -16.69 -23.59 7.84
CA ASN A 46 -15.50 -23.23 7.07
C ASN A 46 -14.21 -23.67 7.79
N ILE A 47 -14.21 -23.70 9.13
CA ILE A 47 -13.07 -24.18 9.92
C ILE A 47 -12.82 -25.67 9.66
N ALA A 48 -13.89 -26.49 9.64
CA ALA A 48 -13.76 -27.92 9.35
C ALA A 48 -13.35 -28.17 7.87
N LEU A 49 -13.77 -27.30 6.95
CA LEU A 49 -13.39 -27.36 5.54
C LEU A 49 -11.92 -26.93 5.35
N SER A 50 -11.47 -25.91 6.05
CA SER A 50 -10.07 -25.43 5.99
C SER A 50 -9.10 -26.46 6.56
N LEU A 51 -9.46 -27.12 7.68
CA LEU A 51 -8.69 -28.23 8.25
C LEU A 51 -8.54 -29.39 7.25
N LYS A 52 -9.61 -29.74 6.53
CA LYS A 52 -9.58 -30.79 5.52
C LYS A 52 -8.74 -30.43 4.30
N ASN A 53 -8.81 -29.17 3.85
CA ASN A 53 -8.17 -28.71 2.62
C ASN A 53 -6.81 -28.04 2.87
N ARG A 54 -6.41 -27.84 4.12
CA ARG A 54 -5.23 -27.06 4.56
C ARG A 54 -5.16 -25.67 3.92
N LYS A 55 -6.33 -25.08 3.58
CA LYS A 55 -6.46 -23.75 2.98
C LYS A 55 -7.69 -23.06 3.56
N THR A 56 -7.49 -21.85 4.03
CA THR A 56 -8.56 -21.02 4.62
C THR A 56 -9.28 -20.15 3.61
N LYS A 57 -8.68 -19.96 2.44
CA LYS A 57 -9.12 -18.98 1.45
C LYS A 57 -9.20 -17.57 2.02
N THR A 58 -8.28 -17.24 2.93
CA THR A 58 -8.17 -15.93 3.56
C THR A 58 -6.73 -15.45 3.45
N ILE A 59 -6.53 -14.19 3.07
CA ILE A 59 -5.24 -13.52 3.05
C ILE A 59 -5.25 -12.33 4.00
N GLY A 60 -4.10 -12.05 4.61
CA GLY A 60 -3.89 -10.87 5.45
C GLY A 60 -3.33 -9.72 4.62
N VAL A 61 -3.79 -8.50 4.90
CA VAL A 61 -3.19 -7.27 4.35
C VAL A 61 -2.78 -6.40 5.52
N ILE A 62 -1.48 -6.09 5.63
CA ILE A 62 -0.94 -5.23 6.70
C ILE A 62 -0.49 -3.92 6.06
N ILE A 63 -1.02 -2.82 6.56
CA ILE A 63 -0.67 -1.47 6.11
C ILE A 63 -0.21 -0.61 7.28
N PRO A 64 0.66 0.37 7.01
CA PRO A 64 1.11 1.30 8.07
C PRO A 64 -0.01 2.18 8.60
N GLU A 65 -0.81 2.78 7.72
CA GLU A 65 -1.88 3.72 8.07
C GLU A 65 -3.03 3.68 7.06
N ILE A 66 -4.27 3.90 7.54
CA ILE A 66 -5.47 4.02 6.69
C ILE A 66 -5.61 5.42 6.10
N VAL A 67 -5.08 6.44 6.77
CA VAL A 67 -5.33 7.85 6.45
C VAL A 67 -4.75 8.27 5.09
N HIS A 68 -3.70 7.62 4.65
CA HIS A 68 -3.12 7.89 3.35
C HIS A 68 -3.98 7.31 2.22
N HIS A 69 -4.47 8.18 1.35
CA HIS A 69 -5.32 7.79 0.21
C HIS A 69 -4.70 6.69 -0.67
N PHE A 70 -3.39 6.71 -0.84
CA PHE A 70 -2.65 5.68 -1.57
C PHE A 70 -2.93 4.26 -1.05
N PHE A 71 -2.82 4.04 0.28
CA PHE A 71 -3.09 2.73 0.86
C PHE A 71 -4.56 2.30 0.69
N SER A 72 -5.49 3.26 0.76
CA SER A 72 -6.92 2.97 0.54
C SER A 72 -7.20 2.46 -0.87
N ILE A 73 -6.56 3.04 -1.89
CA ILE A 73 -6.66 2.57 -3.29
C ILE A 73 -6.04 1.18 -3.44
N VAL A 74 -4.84 0.97 -2.90
CA VAL A 74 -4.14 -0.32 -2.97
C VAL A 74 -4.97 -1.42 -2.31
N ILE A 75 -5.50 -1.18 -1.11
CA ILE A 75 -6.36 -2.13 -0.38
C ILE A 75 -7.60 -2.48 -1.19
N ASN A 76 -8.29 -1.47 -1.73
CA ASN A 76 -9.50 -1.70 -2.53
C ASN A 76 -9.21 -2.60 -3.73
N SER A 77 -8.07 -2.41 -4.39
CA SER A 77 -7.67 -3.23 -5.53
C SER A 77 -7.25 -4.64 -5.11
N ILE A 78 -6.52 -4.79 -3.98
CA ILE A 78 -6.19 -6.11 -3.41
C ILE A 78 -7.48 -6.86 -3.08
N GLU A 79 -8.43 -6.23 -2.41
CA GLU A 79 -9.69 -6.82 -2.00
C GLU A 79 -10.49 -7.30 -3.22
N LYS A 80 -10.68 -6.43 -4.21
CA LYS A 80 -11.41 -6.73 -5.44
C LYS A 80 -10.82 -7.96 -6.15
N PHE A 81 -9.52 -7.95 -6.45
CA PHE A 81 -8.86 -9.04 -7.15
C PHE A 81 -8.89 -10.35 -6.35
N SER A 82 -8.71 -10.25 -5.02
CA SER A 82 -8.73 -11.42 -4.13
C SER A 82 -10.12 -12.04 -4.06
N THR A 83 -11.16 -11.24 -3.92
CA THR A 83 -12.56 -11.70 -3.90
C THR A 83 -12.97 -12.36 -5.22
N GLU A 84 -12.61 -11.77 -6.36
CA GLU A 84 -12.81 -12.36 -7.69
C GLU A 84 -12.06 -13.70 -7.84
N SER A 85 -10.93 -13.87 -7.14
CA SER A 85 -10.15 -15.11 -7.11
C SER A 85 -10.59 -16.10 -6.03
N GLY A 86 -11.67 -15.81 -5.28
CA GLY A 86 -12.26 -16.67 -4.24
C GLY A 86 -11.51 -16.65 -2.91
N TYR A 87 -10.85 -15.54 -2.58
CA TYR A 87 -10.19 -15.29 -1.29
C TYR A 87 -10.87 -14.16 -0.54
N ASN A 88 -10.98 -14.31 0.78
CA ASN A 88 -11.36 -13.23 1.69
C ASN A 88 -10.11 -12.44 2.09
N VAL A 89 -10.31 -11.17 2.46
CA VAL A 89 -9.24 -10.28 2.91
C VAL A 89 -9.48 -9.84 4.34
N ILE A 90 -8.46 -9.95 5.19
CA ILE A 90 -8.41 -9.37 6.54
C ILE A 90 -7.39 -8.24 6.53
N ILE A 91 -7.82 -7.04 6.90
CA ILE A 91 -6.96 -5.86 6.95
C ILE A 91 -6.51 -5.62 8.38
N ALA A 92 -5.20 -5.45 8.58
CA ALA A 92 -4.60 -5.06 9.84
C ALA A 92 -3.76 -3.78 9.65
N VAL A 93 -3.73 -2.93 10.68
CA VAL A 93 -3.04 -1.63 10.64
C VAL A 93 -1.95 -1.61 11.70
N SER A 94 -0.70 -1.39 11.27
CA SER A 94 0.44 -1.35 12.20
C SER A 94 0.62 0.02 12.89
N ASN A 95 -0.03 1.08 12.40
CA ASN A 95 0.12 2.47 12.89
C ASN A 95 1.58 2.90 12.97
N GLU A 96 2.37 2.55 11.97
CA GLU A 96 3.81 2.81 11.86
C GLU A 96 4.65 2.23 13.03
N SER A 97 4.09 1.32 13.84
CA SER A 97 4.74 0.70 15.01
C SER A 97 5.27 -0.69 14.68
N PHE A 98 6.50 -0.94 15.09
CA PHE A 98 7.14 -2.24 15.00
C PHE A 98 6.41 -3.31 15.82
N GLU A 99 6.11 -3.02 17.09
CA GLU A 99 5.43 -3.96 17.96
C GLU A 99 4.04 -4.36 17.44
N LYS A 100 3.30 -3.39 16.88
CA LYS A 100 2.00 -3.66 16.26
C LYS A 100 2.13 -4.46 14.97
N GLU A 101 3.16 -4.20 14.17
CA GLU A 101 3.42 -4.96 12.95
C GLU A 101 3.70 -6.43 13.27
N VAL A 102 4.57 -6.69 14.27
CA VAL A 102 4.85 -8.04 14.80
C VAL A 102 3.57 -8.72 15.27
N LEU A 103 2.81 -8.06 16.17
CA LEU A 103 1.55 -8.60 16.71
C LEU A 103 0.53 -8.91 15.62
N ASN A 104 0.41 -8.04 14.62
CA ASN A 104 -0.50 -8.26 13.50
C ASN A 104 -0.09 -9.49 12.68
N MET A 105 1.21 -9.67 12.39
CA MET A 105 1.70 -10.83 11.67
C MET A 105 1.48 -12.12 12.44
N GLU A 106 1.81 -12.15 13.72
CA GLU A 106 1.57 -13.30 14.60
C GLU A 106 0.08 -13.66 14.67
N THR A 107 -0.78 -12.65 14.87
CA THR A 107 -2.23 -12.85 14.96
C THR A 107 -2.79 -13.42 13.66
N LEU A 108 -2.37 -12.90 12.52
CA LEU A 108 -2.82 -13.37 11.21
C LEU A 108 -2.28 -14.79 10.93
N ALA A 109 -1.00 -15.05 11.20
CA ALA A 109 -0.39 -16.36 11.01
C ALA A 109 -1.07 -17.45 11.87
N ASN A 110 -1.34 -17.15 13.15
CA ASN A 110 -2.06 -18.03 14.07
C ASN A 110 -3.56 -18.14 13.72
N GLY A 111 -4.14 -17.12 13.08
CA GLY A 111 -5.52 -17.07 12.64
C GLY A 111 -5.83 -17.90 11.39
N HIS A 112 -4.85 -18.66 10.89
CA HIS A 112 -5.01 -19.54 9.72
C HIS A 112 -5.31 -18.76 8.45
N ILE A 113 -4.40 -17.89 8.04
CA ILE A 113 -4.40 -17.27 6.71
C ILE A 113 -3.53 -18.06 5.74
N ASP A 114 -3.80 -17.92 4.45
CA ASP A 114 -3.03 -18.60 3.40
C ASP A 114 -1.78 -17.80 2.97
N GLY A 115 -1.77 -16.48 3.17
CA GLY A 115 -0.65 -15.61 2.80
C GLY A 115 -0.85 -14.16 3.26
N ILE A 116 0.20 -13.35 3.17
CA ILE A 116 0.21 -11.93 3.60
C ILE A 116 0.68 -11.02 2.47
N ILE A 117 0.02 -9.87 2.33
CA ILE A 117 0.49 -8.72 1.54
C ILE A 117 0.74 -7.58 2.51
N MET A 118 1.91 -6.94 2.50
CA MET A 118 2.20 -5.89 3.46
C MET A 118 3.09 -4.78 2.92
N SER A 119 2.92 -3.59 3.49
CA SER A 119 3.86 -2.47 3.41
C SER A 119 4.46 -2.24 4.80
N ILE A 120 5.78 -2.09 4.88
CA ILE A 120 6.52 -2.11 6.13
C ILE A 120 6.34 -0.80 6.90
N ALA A 121 6.17 -0.90 8.23
CA ALA A 121 6.08 0.24 9.12
C ALA A 121 7.41 1.03 9.19
N LYS A 122 7.33 2.36 9.35
CA LYS A 122 8.52 3.22 9.49
C LYS A 122 9.42 2.77 10.65
N GLU A 123 8.83 2.41 11.80
CA GLU A 123 9.61 1.99 12.96
C GLU A 123 10.37 0.68 12.70
N THR A 124 9.80 -0.24 11.93
CA THR A 124 10.45 -1.47 11.48
C THR A 124 11.65 -1.16 10.58
N LEU A 125 11.48 -0.24 9.62
CA LEU A 125 12.58 0.23 8.78
C LEU A 125 13.68 0.92 9.61
N LYS A 126 13.31 1.70 10.62
CA LYS A 126 14.24 2.38 11.51
C LYS A 126 15.03 1.40 12.39
N LYS A 127 14.36 0.36 12.91
CA LYS A 127 15.00 -0.68 13.75
C LYS A 127 15.85 -1.65 12.94
N GLN A 128 15.62 -1.78 11.62
CA GLN A 128 16.24 -2.78 10.75
C GLN A 128 16.05 -4.21 11.28
N ASP A 129 14.93 -4.46 11.93
CA ASP A 129 14.58 -5.77 12.46
C ASP A 129 13.36 -6.34 11.70
N PHE A 130 13.58 -7.46 11.02
CA PHE A 130 12.61 -8.09 10.11
C PHE A 130 12.36 -9.56 10.49
N HIS A 131 12.62 -9.93 11.75
CA HIS A 131 12.49 -11.34 12.21
C HIS A 131 11.08 -11.87 11.98
N HIS A 132 10.04 -11.12 12.33
CA HIS A 132 8.64 -11.50 12.20
C HIS A 132 8.23 -11.85 10.75
N ILE A 133 8.81 -11.13 9.77
CA ILE A 133 8.56 -11.41 8.34
C ILE A 133 9.25 -12.72 7.94
N LYS A 134 10.52 -12.91 8.37
CA LYS A 134 11.29 -14.11 8.08
C LYS A 134 10.66 -15.35 8.71
N GLU A 135 10.29 -15.27 9.99
CA GLU A 135 9.62 -16.36 10.71
C GLU A 135 8.29 -16.76 10.05
N THR A 136 7.49 -15.78 9.62
CA THR A 136 6.24 -16.05 8.90
C THR A 136 6.48 -16.81 7.59
N ILE A 137 7.53 -16.44 6.84
CA ILE A 137 7.91 -17.14 5.60
C ILE A 137 8.41 -18.55 5.93
N ASP A 138 9.19 -18.71 6.97
CA ASP A 138 9.74 -20.01 7.42
C ASP A 138 8.62 -20.96 7.89
N LEU A 139 7.52 -20.44 8.41
CA LEU A 139 6.29 -21.19 8.68
C LEU A 139 5.56 -21.65 7.40
N GLY A 140 6.04 -21.27 6.22
CA GLY A 140 5.46 -21.62 4.93
C GLY A 140 4.33 -20.70 4.47
N ILE A 141 4.14 -19.56 5.10
CA ILE A 141 3.15 -18.54 4.72
C ILE A 141 3.82 -17.56 3.75
N PRO A 142 3.44 -17.50 2.47
CA PRO A 142 4.04 -16.59 1.52
C PRO A 142 3.69 -15.14 1.84
N VAL A 143 4.70 -14.27 1.73
CA VAL A 143 4.59 -12.83 1.94
C VAL A 143 4.89 -12.11 0.62
N VAL A 144 4.11 -11.06 0.33
CA VAL A 144 4.38 -10.10 -0.75
C VAL A 144 4.52 -8.72 -0.12
N LEU A 145 5.64 -8.05 -0.38
CA LEU A 145 5.85 -6.67 0.05
C LEU A 145 5.41 -5.70 -1.05
N PHE A 146 4.83 -4.58 -0.66
CA PHE A 146 4.53 -3.51 -1.60
C PHE A 146 4.91 -2.13 -1.05
N ASP A 147 5.15 -1.16 -1.94
CA ASP A 147 5.54 0.22 -1.63
C ASP A 147 6.86 0.27 -0.83
N ARG A 148 6.80 0.11 0.48
CA ARG A 148 7.99 0.05 1.34
C ARG A 148 8.48 -1.39 1.44
N VAL A 149 9.63 -1.63 0.84
CA VAL A 149 10.23 -2.95 0.75
C VAL A 149 11.66 -2.96 1.28
N ILE A 150 12.17 -4.14 1.56
CA ILE A 150 13.55 -4.39 2.01
C ILE A 150 14.18 -5.51 1.18
N ASN A 151 15.50 -5.50 1.08
CA ASN A 151 16.23 -6.53 0.34
C ASN A 151 16.58 -7.75 1.18
N ASP A 152 16.61 -7.61 2.50
CA ASP A 152 17.01 -8.64 3.47
C ASP A 152 16.03 -9.82 3.58
N VAL A 153 14.84 -9.68 3.00
CA VAL A 153 13.82 -10.72 2.96
C VAL A 153 13.58 -11.19 1.53
N LYS A 154 13.69 -12.50 1.34
CA LYS A 154 13.41 -13.16 0.07
C LYS A 154 11.90 -13.39 -0.09
N CYS A 155 11.23 -12.48 -0.76
CA CYS A 155 9.80 -12.55 -1.06
C CYS A 155 9.49 -11.76 -2.34
N ASP A 156 8.27 -11.90 -2.87
CA ASP A 156 7.83 -11.07 -3.97
C ASP A 156 7.63 -9.62 -3.54
N LYS A 157 7.87 -8.70 -4.45
CA LYS A 157 7.78 -7.26 -4.21
C LYS A 157 7.06 -6.56 -5.34
N VAL A 158 6.26 -5.56 -5.01
CA VAL A 158 5.68 -4.63 -5.98
C VAL A 158 6.03 -3.21 -5.55
N ILE A 159 6.79 -2.52 -6.38
CA ILE A 159 7.30 -1.17 -6.12
C ILE A 159 6.98 -0.25 -7.29
N VAL A 160 7.17 1.04 -7.08
CA VAL A 160 7.18 2.02 -8.16
C VAL A 160 8.62 2.46 -8.43
N ASN A 161 8.85 3.12 -9.58
CA ASN A 161 10.12 3.71 -9.95
C ASN A 161 10.34 5.08 -9.26
N ASP A 162 10.29 5.11 -7.91
CA ASP A 162 10.31 6.33 -7.08
C ASP A 162 11.40 7.32 -7.47
N LYS A 163 12.64 6.85 -7.64
CA LYS A 163 13.77 7.69 -7.99
C LYS A 163 13.58 8.37 -9.35
N GLN A 164 13.21 7.59 -10.37
CA GLN A 164 12.98 8.12 -11.70
C GLN A 164 11.81 9.09 -11.72
N ALA A 165 10.73 8.78 -11.02
CA ALA A 165 9.55 9.62 -10.92
C ALA A 165 9.83 10.97 -10.23
N ALA A 166 10.65 10.97 -9.18
CA ALA A 166 11.07 12.20 -8.52
C ALA A 166 12.01 13.03 -9.41
N LYS A 167 12.90 12.36 -10.16
CA LYS A 167 13.74 13.02 -11.15
C LYS A 167 12.90 13.73 -12.23
N GLU A 168 11.91 13.03 -12.77
CA GLU A 168 10.99 13.59 -13.78
C GLU A 168 10.15 14.75 -13.24
N ALA A 169 9.64 14.64 -11.99
CA ALA A 169 8.91 15.72 -11.34
C ALA A 169 9.77 16.97 -11.12
N THR A 170 11.03 16.77 -10.70
CA THR A 170 11.98 17.86 -10.50
C THR A 170 12.36 18.49 -11.85
N GLN A 171 12.61 17.67 -12.88
CA GLN A 171 12.90 18.14 -14.23
C GLN A 171 11.75 18.99 -14.78
N ALA A 172 10.49 18.57 -14.57
CA ALA A 172 9.34 19.35 -15.01
C ALA A 172 9.27 20.74 -14.38
N LEU A 173 9.69 20.89 -13.11
CA LEU A 173 9.81 22.19 -12.45
C LEU A 173 10.97 23.02 -13.05
N ILE A 174 12.09 22.40 -13.33
CA ILE A 174 13.27 23.06 -13.94
C ILE A 174 12.92 23.54 -15.36
N ASP A 175 12.23 22.73 -16.15
CA ASP A 175 11.77 23.09 -17.50
C ASP A 175 10.82 24.30 -17.49
N ASP A 176 10.07 24.48 -16.38
CA ASP A 176 9.23 25.68 -16.13
C ASP A 176 10.05 26.85 -15.51
N ASN A 177 11.40 26.84 -15.65
CA ASN A 177 12.35 27.85 -15.15
C ASN A 177 12.38 28.01 -13.62
N ARG A 178 12.05 26.95 -12.86
CA ARG A 178 12.17 26.91 -11.39
C ARG A 178 13.50 26.31 -11.00
N THR A 179 14.33 27.06 -10.27
CA THR A 179 15.69 26.64 -9.89
C THR A 179 15.92 26.59 -8.39
N ASN A 180 15.04 27.20 -7.59
CA ASN A 180 15.10 27.18 -6.13
C ASN A 180 14.00 26.27 -5.60
N ILE A 181 14.16 24.97 -5.85
CA ILE A 181 13.15 23.96 -5.58
C ILE A 181 13.32 23.45 -4.15
N LEU A 182 12.31 23.66 -3.30
CA LEU A 182 12.28 23.11 -1.94
C LEU A 182 11.74 21.69 -1.95
N LEU A 183 12.50 20.75 -1.39
CA LEU A 183 12.04 19.36 -1.18
C LEU A 183 11.47 19.18 0.23
N LEU A 184 10.24 18.67 0.31
CA LEU A 184 9.62 18.20 1.56
C LEU A 184 9.66 16.68 1.56
N THR A 185 10.51 16.08 2.39
CA THR A 185 10.76 14.63 2.40
C THR A 185 10.67 14.03 3.80
N SER A 186 10.70 12.71 3.87
CA SER A 186 10.77 11.96 5.14
C SER A 186 12.23 11.74 5.59
N GLU A 187 12.39 11.17 6.78
CA GLU A 187 13.71 10.72 7.27
C GLU A 187 14.29 9.64 6.34
N ASP A 188 15.62 9.54 6.28
CA ASP A 188 16.35 8.71 5.32
C ASP A 188 16.10 7.20 5.44
N TYR A 189 15.69 6.72 6.62
CA TYR A 189 15.36 5.32 6.81
C TYR A 189 14.04 4.90 6.12
N VAL A 190 13.23 5.85 5.67
CA VAL A 190 12.02 5.57 4.88
C VAL A 190 12.42 5.42 3.41
N SER A 191 12.49 4.20 2.92
CA SER A 191 13.03 3.84 1.60
C SER A 191 12.48 4.67 0.45
N VAL A 192 11.16 4.82 0.38
CA VAL A 192 10.50 5.60 -0.70
C VAL A 192 10.86 7.10 -0.66
N GLY A 193 10.94 7.69 0.54
CA GLY A 193 11.35 9.09 0.71
C GLY A 193 12.81 9.31 0.32
N ASN A 194 13.69 8.37 0.67
CA ASN A 194 15.10 8.42 0.29
C ASN A 194 15.27 8.34 -1.23
N LEU A 195 14.61 7.38 -1.89
CA LEU A 195 14.66 7.24 -3.36
C LEU A 195 14.15 8.51 -4.07
N ARG A 196 13.08 9.13 -3.58
CA ARG A 196 12.57 10.40 -4.12
C ARG A 196 13.54 11.54 -3.91
N THR A 197 14.21 11.58 -2.75
CA THR A 197 15.29 12.55 -2.48
C THR A 197 16.48 12.36 -3.44
N GLU A 198 16.88 11.11 -3.69
CA GLU A 198 17.93 10.82 -4.67
C GLU A 198 17.55 11.28 -6.10
N GLY A 199 16.31 11.04 -6.51
CA GLY A 199 15.80 11.50 -7.82
C GLY A 199 15.81 13.02 -7.96
N TYR A 200 15.37 13.73 -6.91
CA TYR A 200 15.45 15.18 -6.85
C TYR A 200 16.90 15.70 -6.99
N LEU A 201 17.82 15.15 -6.21
CA LEU A 201 19.24 15.54 -6.27
C LEU A 201 19.88 15.24 -7.62
N GLU A 202 19.53 14.12 -8.25
CA GLU A 202 20.01 13.74 -9.56
C GLU A 202 19.52 14.71 -10.65
N ALA A 203 18.24 15.12 -10.61
CA ALA A 203 17.71 16.10 -11.54
C ALA A 203 18.41 17.47 -11.42
N LEU A 204 18.66 17.96 -10.21
CA LEU A 204 19.40 19.19 -9.98
C LEU A 204 20.82 19.10 -10.58
N LYS A 205 21.52 17.99 -10.32
CA LYS A 205 22.86 17.74 -10.83
C LYS A 205 22.91 17.71 -12.36
N ASP A 206 21.95 17.05 -12.99
CA ASP A 206 21.88 16.93 -14.45
C ASP A 206 21.62 18.28 -15.16
N ASN A 207 21.14 19.27 -14.41
CA ASN A 207 20.88 20.64 -14.87
C ASN A 207 21.89 21.66 -14.30
N ASP A 208 23.04 21.21 -13.79
CA ASP A 208 24.11 22.07 -13.22
C ASP A 208 23.61 22.98 -12.06
N ILE A 209 22.54 22.59 -11.36
CA ILE A 209 22.02 23.29 -10.18
C ILE A 209 22.67 22.69 -8.94
N ILE A 210 23.39 23.54 -8.17
CA ILE A 210 24.03 23.09 -6.94
C ILE A 210 22.96 22.87 -5.85
N PRO A 211 22.83 21.65 -5.30
CA PRO A 211 21.88 21.39 -4.23
C PRO A 211 22.19 22.23 -2.98
N ASP A 212 21.17 22.91 -2.45
CA ASP A 212 21.23 23.62 -1.18
C ASP A 212 20.55 22.78 -0.09
N SER A 213 21.30 22.39 0.94
CA SER A 213 20.77 21.58 2.05
C SER A 213 19.65 22.28 2.80
N ASP A 214 19.63 23.62 2.80
CA ASP A 214 18.58 24.40 3.45
C ASP A 214 17.24 24.34 2.66
N LEU A 215 17.28 23.89 1.41
CA LEU A 215 16.10 23.61 0.60
C LEU A 215 15.64 22.14 0.69
N ILE A 216 16.04 21.41 1.72
CA ILE A 216 15.56 20.04 1.98
C ILE A 216 15.03 19.97 3.42
N ILE A 217 13.71 19.91 3.55
CA ILE A 217 13.06 19.73 4.85
C ILE A 217 12.73 18.24 5.05
N LYS A 218 13.46 17.59 5.97
CA LYS A 218 13.15 16.23 6.42
C LYS A 218 12.15 16.29 7.57
N VAL A 219 10.95 15.77 7.32
CA VAL A 219 9.90 15.73 8.33
C VAL A 219 10.22 14.65 9.35
N LYS A 220 10.47 15.09 10.58
CA LYS A 220 10.82 14.21 11.70
C LYS A 220 9.62 13.39 12.12
N ASP A 221 9.86 12.08 12.25
CA ASP A 221 8.86 11.14 12.76
C ASP A 221 8.54 11.44 14.23
N LYS A 222 7.40 12.03 14.48
CA LYS A 222 6.87 12.32 15.81
C LYS A 222 5.60 11.51 16.03
N LYS A 223 5.42 10.99 17.23
CA LYS A 223 4.20 10.25 17.56
C LYS A 223 2.97 11.16 17.40
N GLY A 224 2.27 10.98 16.27
CA GLY A 224 1.05 11.70 15.91
C GLY A 224 1.20 12.58 14.67
N SER A 225 0.40 12.34 13.66
CA SER A 225 0.40 13.04 12.37
C SER A 225 0.28 14.57 12.51
N GLN A 226 -0.46 15.04 13.53
CA GLN A 226 -0.63 16.48 13.77
C GLN A 226 0.67 17.17 14.24
N LEU A 227 1.53 16.47 15.03
CA LEU A 227 2.82 17.00 15.46
C LEU A 227 3.84 17.04 14.32
N GLU A 228 3.79 16.05 13.43
CA GLU A 228 4.61 16.03 12.21
C GLU A 228 4.26 17.21 11.30
N MET A 229 2.97 17.46 11.08
CA MET A 229 2.53 18.56 10.22
C MET A 229 2.83 19.94 10.82
N SER A 230 2.66 20.11 12.13
CA SER A 230 3.04 21.35 12.80
C SER A 230 4.55 21.63 12.71
N PHE A 231 5.38 20.59 12.78
CA PHE A 231 6.83 20.73 12.58
C PHE A 231 7.12 21.17 11.14
N LEU A 232 6.53 20.49 10.14
CA LEU A 232 6.71 20.83 8.74
C LEU A 232 6.29 22.27 8.43
N GLU A 233 5.11 22.70 8.90
CA GLU A 233 4.59 24.04 8.69
C GLU A 233 5.55 25.10 9.27
N ASN A 234 6.07 24.88 10.49
CA ASN A 234 7.03 25.78 11.12
C ASN A 234 8.37 25.87 10.40
N GLU A 235 8.94 24.73 9.98
CA GLU A 235 10.20 24.73 9.23
C GLU A 235 10.03 25.39 7.86
N LEU A 236 8.93 25.12 7.17
CA LEU A 236 8.62 25.78 5.89
C LEU A 236 8.49 27.30 6.05
N GLU A 237 7.82 27.81 7.09
CA GLU A 237 7.73 29.26 7.35
C GLU A 237 9.10 29.89 7.61
N LYS A 238 10.03 29.16 8.26
CA LYS A 238 11.40 29.63 8.47
C LYS A 238 12.16 29.73 7.15
N VAL A 239 12.11 28.67 6.34
CA VAL A 239 12.82 28.62 5.05
C VAL A 239 12.34 29.73 4.13
N LEU A 240 11.02 29.93 4.01
CA LEU A 240 10.43 30.99 3.16
C LEU A 240 10.84 32.42 3.57
N LYS A 241 11.28 32.64 4.82
CA LYS A 241 11.75 33.96 5.28
C LYS A 241 13.21 34.24 4.91
N ILE A 242 14.03 33.20 4.74
CA ILE A 242 15.48 33.33 4.60
C ILE A 242 16.01 32.90 3.22
N LYS A 243 15.24 32.09 2.50
CA LYS A 243 15.62 31.56 1.19
C LYS A 243 14.61 31.96 0.13
N LYS A 244 15.12 32.17 -1.09
CA LYS A 244 14.25 32.26 -2.26
C LYS A 244 13.80 30.84 -2.61
N VAL A 245 12.48 30.64 -2.66
CA VAL A 245 11.84 29.39 -3.11
C VAL A 245 10.94 29.74 -4.28
N ASP A 246 11.03 29.04 -5.38
CA ASP A 246 10.17 29.21 -6.56
C ASP A 246 9.38 27.95 -6.93
N ALA A 247 9.73 26.80 -6.33
CA ALA A 247 8.92 25.60 -6.41
C ALA A 247 9.05 24.71 -5.15
N ILE A 248 8.08 23.83 -4.95
CA ILE A 248 8.07 22.83 -3.88
C ILE A 248 7.78 21.45 -4.49
N LEU A 249 8.64 20.46 -4.18
CA LEU A 249 8.37 19.06 -4.41
C LEU A 249 8.03 18.37 -3.08
N GLY A 250 6.79 17.91 -2.94
CA GLY A 250 6.36 17.14 -1.77
C GLY A 250 6.39 15.65 -2.04
N VAL A 251 7.10 14.86 -1.20
CA VAL A 251 7.15 13.40 -1.39
C VAL A 251 5.83 12.67 -1.07
N ASN A 252 4.80 13.38 -0.64
CA ASN A 252 3.42 12.89 -0.53
C ASN A 252 2.43 14.06 -0.57
N GLU A 253 1.14 13.77 -0.79
CA GLU A 253 0.09 14.80 -0.89
C GLU A 253 -0.17 15.55 0.42
N ILE A 254 0.09 14.94 1.58
CA ILE A 254 -0.13 15.58 2.88
C ILE A 254 0.90 16.69 3.10
N TYR A 255 2.17 16.44 2.74
CA TYR A 255 3.22 17.47 2.83
C TYR A 255 2.95 18.63 1.87
N ALA A 256 2.53 18.32 0.64
CA ALA A 256 2.17 19.36 -0.34
C ALA A 256 0.92 20.15 0.08
N GLY A 257 -0.09 19.48 0.67
CA GLY A 257 -1.27 20.14 1.24
C GLY A 257 -0.93 21.06 2.41
N SER A 258 -0.01 20.65 3.30
CA SER A 258 0.50 21.51 4.37
C SER A 258 1.28 22.70 3.81
N ALA A 259 2.08 22.49 2.75
CA ALA A 259 2.77 23.58 2.07
C ALA A 259 1.78 24.57 1.47
N LEU A 260 0.76 24.10 0.77
CA LEU A 260 -0.29 24.96 0.21
C LEU A 260 -0.99 25.80 1.28
N LYS A 261 -1.28 25.24 2.44
CA LYS A 261 -1.83 25.95 3.60
C LYS A 261 -0.89 27.06 4.09
N VAL A 262 0.41 26.80 4.21
CA VAL A 262 1.41 27.79 4.64
C VAL A 262 1.56 28.90 3.60
N LEU A 263 1.62 28.58 2.31
CA LEU A 263 1.71 29.58 1.24
C LEU A 263 0.48 30.50 1.22
N LYS A 264 -0.72 29.92 1.34
CA LYS A 264 -1.97 30.69 1.42
C LYS A 264 -1.99 31.65 2.63
N LYS A 265 -1.54 31.19 3.80
CA LYS A 265 -1.42 32.03 5.01
C LYS A 265 -0.49 33.22 4.79
N ASN A 266 0.60 33.02 4.04
CA ASN A 266 1.58 34.06 3.73
C ASN A 266 1.24 34.85 2.46
N LYS A 267 0.06 34.64 1.85
CA LYS A 267 -0.44 35.32 0.63
C LYS A 267 0.47 35.10 -0.59
N ILE A 268 1.19 33.98 -0.63
CA ILE A 268 2.03 33.57 -1.76
C ILE A 268 1.16 32.83 -2.77
N THR A 269 1.22 33.24 -4.03
CA THR A 269 0.39 32.67 -5.10
C THR A 269 0.99 31.41 -5.67
N VAL A 270 0.12 30.40 -5.89
CA VAL A 270 0.45 29.12 -6.53
C VAL A 270 -0.32 29.04 -7.85
N PRO A 271 0.31 28.79 -8.98
CA PRO A 271 1.72 28.48 -9.22
C PRO A 271 2.62 29.68 -9.48
N ASN A 272 2.08 30.92 -9.56
CA ASN A 272 2.78 32.08 -10.12
C ASN A 272 4.10 32.39 -9.39
N GLU A 273 4.06 32.49 -8.05
CA GLU A 273 5.26 32.74 -7.24
C GLU A 273 5.96 31.42 -6.89
N ILE A 274 5.21 30.40 -6.41
CA ILE A 274 5.75 29.10 -6.04
C ILE A 274 4.91 28.00 -6.68
N ALA A 275 5.52 27.18 -7.56
CA ALA A 275 4.88 25.98 -8.12
C ALA A 275 4.94 24.81 -7.12
N ILE A 276 3.97 23.90 -7.17
CA ILE A 276 3.96 22.69 -6.31
C ILE A 276 3.72 21.45 -7.17
N ILE A 277 4.59 20.45 -7.01
CA ILE A 277 4.34 19.07 -7.46
C ILE A 277 4.39 18.16 -6.23
N SER A 278 3.51 17.17 -6.15
CA SER A 278 3.50 16.19 -5.07
C SER A 278 3.51 14.75 -5.59
N PHE A 279 3.78 13.81 -4.71
CA PHE A 279 3.45 12.41 -4.95
C PHE A 279 2.05 12.12 -4.41
N THR A 280 1.40 11.11 -5.00
CA THR A 280 0.06 10.61 -4.70
C THR A 280 -1.05 11.46 -5.32
N ASP A 281 -1.78 10.85 -6.26
CA ASP A 281 -2.96 11.44 -6.88
C ASP A 281 -4.22 11.19 -6.03
N GLY A 282 -4.24 11.79 -4.83
CA GLY A 282 -5.28 11.59 -3.83
C GLY A 282 -6.35 12.69 -3.80
N VAL A 283 -7.16 12.63 -2.75
CA VAL A 283 -8.27 13.56 -2.51
C VAL A 283 -7.75 14.99 -2.31
N ILE A 284 -6.66 15.15 -1.55
CA ILE A 284 -6.05 16.47 -1.33
C ILE A 284 -5.59 17.05 -2.66
N SER A 285 -4.90 16.25 -3.47
CA SER A 285 -4.36 16.71 -4.76
C SER A 285 -5.45 17.16 -5.73
N ARG A 286 -6.56 16.43 -5.79
CA ARG A 286 -7.65 16.69 -6.74
C ARG A 286 -8.56 17.85 -6.32
N TYR A 287 -8.80 18.04 -5.03
CA TYR A 287 -9.83 18.95 -4.51
C TYR A 287 -9.28 20.15 -3.75
N SER A 288 -7.96 20.31 -3.64
CA SER A 288 -7.36 21.57 -3.17
C SER A 288 -7.59 22.70 -4.18
N SER A 289 -7.41 23.93 -3.73
CA SER A 289 -7.47 25.13 -4.58
C SER A 289 -6.21 25.97 -4.36
N PRO A 290 -5.32 26.02 -5.38
CA PRO A 290 -5.35 25.30 -6.66
C PRO A 290 -5.21 23.78 -6.49
N SER A 291 -5.71 23.01 -7.47
CA SER A 291 -5.52 21.56 -7.54
C SER A 291 -4.04 21.23 -7.79
N LEU A 292 -3.51 20.21 -7.08
CA LEU A 292 -2.09 19.89 -7.10
C LEU A 292 -1.71 19.01 -8.29
N SER A 293 -0.67 19.42 -9.01
CA SER A 293 0.07 18.56 -9.94
C SER A 293 0.74 17.43 -9.16
N THR A 294 0.63 16.20 -9.63
CA THR A 294 1.05 15.03 -8.84
C THR A 294 1.69 13.94 -9.68
N ILE A 295 2.53 13.17 -9.02
CA ILE A 295 3.02 11.89 -9.50
C ILE A 295 2.03 10.80 -9.06
N SER A 296 1.35 10.17 -10.01
CA SER A 296 0.51 9.01 -9.76
C SER A 296 1.37 7.75 -9.64
N GLN A 297 1.20 7.04 -8.53
CA GLN A 297 1.87 5.76 -8.25
C GLN A 297 1.05 4.56 -8.75
N HIS A 298 -0.10 4.80 -9.37
CA HIS A 298 -1.02 3.78 -9.87
C HIS A 298 -1.35 2.69 -8.83
N GLY A 299 -1.84 3.11 -7.66
CA GLY A 299 -2.15 2.23 -6.53
C GLY A 299 -3.09 1.08 -6.87
N GLU A 300 -4.01 1.26 -7.82
CA GLU A 300 -4.89 0.20 -8.34
C GLU A 300 -4.09 -0.92 -8.99
N ILE A 301 -3.12 -0.57 -9.84
CA ILE A 301 -2.24 -1.55 -10.50
C ILE A 301 -1.36 -2.25 -9.47
N MET A 302 -0.86 -1.50 -8.46
CA MET A 302 -0.03 -2.07 -7.39
C MET A 302 -0.80 -3.11 -6.59
N GLY A 303 -2.02 -2.81 -6.17
CA GLY A 303 -2.85 -3.73 -5.42
C GLY A 303 -3.20 -5.00 -6.20
N GLU A 304 -3.59 -4.85 -7.47
CA GLU A 304 -3.87 -5.99 -8.35
C GLU A 304 -2.64 -6.89 -8.51
N ARG A 305 -1.47 -6.31 -8.79
CA ARG A 305 -0.23 -7.08 -8.99
C ARG A 305 0.21 -7.78 -7.72
N ALA A 306 0.13 -7.11 -6.55
CA ALA A 306 0.47 -7.72 -5.27
C ALA A 306 -0.44 -8.92 -4.96
N ALA A 307 -1.76 -8.78 -5.13
CA ALA A 307 -2.71 -9.87 -4.96
C ALA A 307 -2.46 -11.02 -5.95
N LYS A 308 -2.19 -10.70 -7.22
CA LYS A 308 -1.90 -11.67 -8.27
C LYS A 308 -0.64 -12.49 -7.98
N LEU A 309 0.44 -11.85 -7.54
CA LEU A 309 1.68 -12.53 -7.15
C LEU A 309 1.42 -13.51 -6.01
N LEU A 310 0.74 -13.07 -4.94
CA LEU A 310 0.40 -13.93 -3.81
C LEU A 310 -0.48 -15.11 -4.23
N ILE A 311 -1.58 -14.86 -4.93
CA ILE A 311 -2.55 -15.89 -5.34
C ILE A 311 -1.93 -16.90 -6.30
N ASN A 312 -1.02 -16.49 -7.18
CA ASN A 312 -0.28 -17.41 -8.04
C ASN A 312 0.56 -18.39 -7.23
N LYS A 313 1.22 -17.95 -6.15
CA LYS A 313 1.93 -18.86 -5.23
C LYS A 313 0.96 -19.77 -4.49
N LEU A 314 -0.14 -19.26 -3.95
CA LEU A 314 -1.14 -20.04 -3.22
C LEU A 314 -1.82 -21.10 -4.08
N THR A 315 -1.92 -20.86 -5.39
CA THR A 315 -2.53 -21.80 -6.35
C THR A 315 -1.52 -22.70 -7.05
N GLY A 316 -0.21 -22.54 -6.75
CA GLY A 316 0.86 -23.37 -7.35
C GLY A 316 1.18 -23.01 -8.80
N LYS A 317 0.72 -21.85 -9.30
CA LYS A 317 1.05 -21.36 -10.65
C LYS A 317 2.49 -20.86 -10.74
N THR A 318 3.06 -20.42 -9.63
CA THR A 318 4.48 -20.04 -9.49
C THR A 318 5.10 -20.78 -8.33
N SER A 319 6.41 -21.07 -8.45
CA SER A 319 7.17 -21.73 -7.39
C SER A 319 7.26 -20.84 -6.14
N SER A 320 7.13 -21.43 -4.96
CA SER A 320 7.37 -20.73 -3.69
C SER A 320 8.80 -20.23 -3.52
N LYS A 321 9.76 -20.82 -4.25
CA LYS A 321 11.19 -20.48 -4.20
C LYS A 321 11.58 -19.36 -5.18
N GLU A 322 10.73 -19.04 -6.15
CA GLU A 322 10.97 -17.94 -7.08
C GLU A 322 10.38 -16.65 -6.50
N HIS A 323 11.18 -15.58 -6.53
CA HIS A 323 10.75 -14.25 -6.08
C HIS A 323 10.90 -13.26 -7.20
N LYS A 324 9.87 -12.43 -7.38
CA LYS A 324 9.81 -11.39 -8.41
C LYS A 324 9.70 -10.03 -7.76
N THR A 325 10.39 -9.04 -8.34
CA THR A 325 10.12 -7.63 -8.09
C THR A 325 9.44 -7.05 -9.32
N GLU A 326 8.19 -6.64 -9.18
CA GLU A 326 7.47 -5.92 -10.23
C GLU A 326 7.59 -4.42 -9.99
N ILE A 327 7.98 -3.69 -11.02
CA ILE A 327 8.12 -2.23 -10.98
C ILE A 327 6.99 -1.62 -11.79
N ILE A 328 6.29 -0.66 -11.20
CA ILE A 328 5.22 0.11 -11.84
C ILE A 328 5.79 1.49 -12.16
N ASN A 329 5.67 1.91 -13.41
CA ASN A 329 6.06 3.26 -13.80
C ASN A 329 5.03 4.27 -13.28
N CYS A 330 5.50 5.29 -12.60
CA CYS A 330 4.70 6.45 -12.23
C CYS A 330 4.36 7.32 -13.44
N SER A 331 3.40 8.22 -13.29
CA SER A 331 3.09 9.25 -14.29
C SER A 331 2.83 10.61 -13.65
N LEU A 332 3.36 11.66 -14.25
CA LEU A 332 3.07 13.04 -13.86
C LEU A 332 1.69 13.46 -14.40
N ILE A 333 0.85 13.95 -13.52
CA ILE A 333 -0.45 14.54 -13.82
C ILE A 333 -0.36 16.04 -13.54
N LYS A 334 -0.24 16.85 -14.58
CA LYS A 334 -0.23 18.31 -14.46
C LYS A 334 -1.63 18.83 -14.11
N ARG A 335 -1.69 19.79 -13.17
CA ARG A 335 -2.90 20.51 -12.75
C ARG A 335 -2.57 22.00 -12.54
N GLU A 336 -3.38 22.68 -11.72
CA GLU A 336 -3.28 24.14 -11.55
C GLU A 336 -2.05 24.59 -10.75
N SER A 337 -1.38 23.70 -10.00
CA SER A 337 -0.29 24.10 -9.09
C SER A 337 1.11 24.13 -9.71
N SER A 338 1.25 23.74 -10.98
CA SER A 338 2.53 23.84 -11.71
C SER A 338 2.34 23.95 -13.19
#